data_b73816bffc2585d7873edaaaf1bec346
#
_entry.id   b73816bffc2585d7873edaaaf1bec346
#
_cell.length_a   1.000
_cell.length_b   1.000
_cell.length_c   1.000
_cell.angle_alpha   90.00
_cell.angle_beta   90.00
_cell.angle_gamma   90.00
#
_symmetry.space_group_name_H-M   'P 1'
#
loop_
_entity.id
_entity.type
_entity.pdbx_description
1 polymer ?
#
loop_
_entity_poly.entity_id
_entity_poly.type
_entity_poly.pdbx_seq_one_letter_code
_entity_poly.pdbx_strand_id
1 'polypeptide(L)'
;IFKVATGNNTAGNLDFGGSADYVAEMARQIAFEQYREEAYTRGIKVITTIKKADQEAAYRALRRGIMDYDRRHGYRGAEAYVDPARMKAEGEAMDEILAETPDYDDMLAAIVTEVRAGAVTVYRYGETIRISGEGLRFADRMVGDKGPPNKRIRAGAIVRITRNDNGRWEITQLPEVEGALAS
;
A
#
# COMPACT_ATOMS: atom_id res chain seq x y z
N ILE A 1 14.58 22.83 23.50
CA ILE A 1 14.23 23.78 22.40
C ILE A 1 13.80 22.92 21.22
N PHE A 2 12.51 22.96 20.91
CA PHE A 2 11.95 22.23 19.77
C PHE A 2 11.85 23.19 18.57
N LYS A 3 12.21 22.74 17.38
CA LYS A 3 12.02 23.47 16.12
C LYS A 3 11.29 22.58 15.12
N VAL A 4 10.04 22.89 14.76
CA VAL A 4 9.29 22.24 13.64
C VAL A 4 9.39 23.14 12.43
N ALA A 5 9.85 22.64 11.29
CA ALA A 5 9.78 23.35 10.02
C ALA A 5 8.51 22.90 9.29
N THR A 6 7.46 23.70 9.34
CA THR A 6 6.30 23.58 8.45
C THR A 6 6.39 24.64 7.37
N GLY A 7 6.44 24.23 6.09
CA GLY A 7 6.32 25.09 4.91
C GLY A 7 7.63 25.53 4.28
N ASN A 8 7.68 25.33 3.00
CA ASN A 8 8.54 25.92 1.96
C ASN A 8 9.87 26.56 2.38
N ASN A 9 10.74 25.80 3.00
CA ASN A 9 12.10 26.27 3.21
C ASN A 9 13.08 25.23 2.65
N THR A 10 13.80 25.64 1.62
CA THR A 10 14.77 24.91 0.84
C THR A 10 16.03 24.47 1.58
N ALA A 11 16.02 24.47 2.89
CA ALA A 11 17.08 23.91 3.74
C ALA A 11 16.65 22.50 4.21
N GLY A 12 16.88 21.50 3.37
CA GLY A 12 16.78 20.10 3.73
C GLY A 12 15.35 19.62 3.96
N ASN A 13 14.53 19.60 2.91
CA ASN A 13 13.35 18.77 2.89
C ASN A 13 13.83 17.30 2.91
N LEU A 14 14.03 16.76 4.10
CA LEU A 14 14.33 15.35 4.28
C LEU A 14 13.02 14.62 3.96
N ASP A 15 12.93 14.14 2.74
CA ASP A 15 11.88 13.22 2.33
C ASP A 15 12.05 11.93 3.12
N PHE A 16 11.20 11.74 4.12
CA PHE A 16 11.14 10.54 4.93
C PHE A 16 10.18 9.49 4.32
N GLY A 17 9.65 9.75 3.09
CA GLY A 17 8.78 8.80 2.41
C GLY A 17 7.53 8.41 3.22
N GLY A 18 6.87 9.38 3.88
CA GLY A 18 5.68 9.13 4.71
C GLY A 18 5.95 8.52 6.09
N SER A 19 7.18 8.05 6.37
CA SER A 19 7.50 7.41 7.66
C SER A 19 7.69 8.40 8.82
N ALA A 20 7.71 9.70 8.56
CA ALA A 20 7.87 10.73 9.58
C ALA A 20 6.57 11.45 9.98
N ASP A 21 5.44 11.13 9.35
CA ASP A 21 4.17 11.82 9.58
C ASP A 21 3.71 11.70 11.03
N TYR A 22 3.87 10.53 11.65
CA TYR A 22 3.57 10.33 13.07
C TYR A 22 4.46 11.17 13.97
N VAL A 23 5.76 11.26 13.67
CA VAL A 23 6.69 12.08 14.45
C VAL A 23 6.38 13.58 14.27
N ALA A 24 6.02 13.98 13.06
CA ALA A 24 5.60 15.35 12.77
C ALA A 24 4.33 15.71 13.56
N GLU A 25 3.36 14.80 13.61
CA GLU A 25 2.13 15.00 14.38
C GLU A 25 2.38 15.04 15.90
N MET A 26 3.21 14.14 16.43
CA MET A 26 3.63 14.19 17.83
C MET A 26 4.32 15.52 18.17
N ALA A 27 5.23 15.97 17.31
CA ALA A 27 5.92 17.24 17.47
C ALA A 27 4.94 18.43 17.42
N ARG A 28 3.93 18.38 16.53
CA ARG A 28 2.86 19.37 16.46
C ARG A 28 2.05 19.40 17.75
N GLN A 29 1.65 18.26 18.29
CA GLN A 29 0.91 18.16 19.54
C GLN A 29 1.69 18.75 20.71
N ILE A 30 2.97 18.40 20.88
CA ILE A 30 3.83 18.94 21.93
C ILE A 30 3.97 20.47 21.79
N ALA A 31 4.15 20.98 20.56
CA ALA A 31 4.22 22.41 20.32
C ALA A 31 2.90 23.10 20.67
N PHE A 32 1.76 22.48 20.33
CA PHE A 32 0.44 23.03 20.65
C PHE A 32 0.14 23.00 22.15
N GLU A 33 0.51 21.95 22.86
CA GLU A 33 0.37 21.87 24.33
C GLU A 33 1.10 23.02 25.03
N GLN A 34 2.30 23.36 24.52
CA GLN A 34 3.15 24.38 25.12
C GLN A 34 2.77 25.81 24.72
N TYR A 35 2.39 26.04 23.45
CA TYR A 35 2.21 27.39 22.89
C TYR A 35 0.77 27.70 22.46
N ARG A 36 -0.15 26.73 22.54
CA ARG A 36 -1.57 26.88 22.16
C ARG A 36 -1.70 27.44 20.73
N GLU A 37 -2.58 28.42 20.53
CA GLU A 37 -2.83 29.08 19.23
C GLU A 37 -1.58 29.75 18.66
N GLU A 38 -0.66 30.18 19.50
CA GLU A 38 0.61 30.76 19.06
C GLU A 38 1.51 29.77 18.31
N ALA A 39 1.30 28.43 18.49
CA ALA A 39 2.01 27.41 17.74
C ALA A 39 1.83 27.55 16.23
N TYR A 40 0.68 28.05 15.79
CA TYR A 40 0.36 28.24 14.38
C TYR A 40 0.78 29.59 13.81
N THR A 41 0.90 30.61 14.65
CA THR A 41 1.17 31.99 14.20
C THR A 41 2.62 32.42 14.35
N ARG A 42 3.37 31.81 15.27
CA ARG A 42 4.77 32.18 15.57
C ARG A 42 5.83 31.56 14.65
N GLY A 43 5.44 30.71 13.71
CA GLY A 43 6.43 30.03 12.85
C GLY A 43 7.42 29.18 13.65
N ILE A 44 6.94 28.43 14.64
CA ILE A 44 7.76 27.60 15.53
C ILE A 44 8.46 26.50 14.69
N LYS A 45 9.77 26.36 14.88
CA LYS A 45 10.59 25.32 14.24
C LYS A 45 10.94 24.25 15.28
N VAL A 46 10.44 23.02 15.12
CA VAL A 46 10.77 21.89 15.99
C VAL A 46 11.91 21.07 15.37
N ILE A 47 13.00 20.88 16.10
CA ILE A 47 14.09 20.00 15.71
C ILE A 47 13.98 18.73 16.55
N THR A 48 13.82 17.60 15.87
CA THR A 48 13.78 16.28 16.50
C THR A 48 15.16 15.62 16.42
N THR A 49 15.37 14.59 17.23
CA THR A 49 16.60 13.77 17.22
C THR A 49 16.49 12.54 16.33
N ILE A 50 15.35 12.37 15.59
CA ILE A 50 15.18 11.22 14.73
C ILE A 50 16.20 11.21 13.60
N LYS A 51 16.69 10.04 13.27
CA LYS A 51 17.57 9.80 12.12
C LYS A 51 16.78 9.13 11.02
N LYS A 52 16.92 9.61 9.79
CA LYS A 52 16.24 9.05 8.62
C LYS A 52 16.48 7.54 8.49
N ALA A 53 17.73 7.10 8.60
CA ALA A 53 18.10 5.68 8.48
C ALA A 53 17.41 4.78 9.51
N ASP A 54 17.31 5.23 10.76
CA ASP A 54 16.68 4.49 11.85
C ASP A 54 15.15 4.43 11.62
N GLN A 55 14.56 5.55 11.18
CA GLN A 55 13.14 5.63 10.86
C GLN A 55 12.76 4.72 9.69
N GLU A 56 13.55 4.71 8.62
CA GLU A 56 13.35 3.81 7.49
C GLU A 56 13.53 2.33 7.88
N ALA A 57 14.49 2.02 8.76
CA ALA A 57 14.69 0.66 9.26
C ALA A 57 13.48 0.21 10.10
N ALA A 58 12.98 1.07 10.98
CA ALA A 58 11.80 0.83 11.80
C ALA A 58 10.55 0.62 10.93
N TYR A 59 10.33 1.48 9.95
CA TYR A 59 9.23 1.35 8.99
C TYR A 59 9.28 0.00 8.25
N ARG A 60 10.45 -0.35 7.69
CA ARG A 60 10.60 -1.64 6.98
C ARG A 60 10.38 -2.84 7.90
N ALA A 61 10.85 -2.78 9.15
CA ALA A 61 10.68 -3.85 10.12
C ALA A 61 9.19 -4.02 10.51
N LEU A 62 8.52 -2.90 10.81
CA LEU A 62 7.09 -2.88 11.15
C LEU A 62 6.25 -3.41 9.97
N ARG A 63 6.47 -2.88 8.78
CA ARG A 63 5.76 -3.30 7.56
C ARG A 63 5.92 -4.80 7.32
N ARG A 64 7.15 -5.32 7.42
CA ARG A 64 7.43 -6.75 7.27
C ARG A 64 6.66 -7.57 8.31
N GLY A 65 6.69 -7.15 9.58
CA GLY A 65 5.95 -7.83 10.66
C GLY A 65 4.45 -7.88 10.41
N ILE A 66 3.86 -6.77 9.96
CA ILE A 66 2.43 -6.67 9.60
C ILE A 66 2.11 -7.61 8.42
N MET A 67 2.89 -7.56 7.36
CA MET A 67 2.67 -8.39 6.17
C MET A 67 2.85 -9.89 6.49
N ASP A 68 3.83 -10.26 7.30
CA ASP A 68 4.03 -11.65 7.73
C ASP A 68 2.88 -12.14 8.62
N TYR A 69 2.37 -11.29 9.48
CA TYR A 69 1.20 -11.59 10.29
C TYR A 69 -0.03 -11.81 9.40
N ASP A 70 -0.31 -10.88 8.49
CA ASP A 70 -1.46 -10.93 7.59
C ASP A 70 -1.39 -12.17 6.66
N ARG A 71 -0.22 -12.49 6.12
CA ARG A 71 0.00 -13.68 5.30
C ARG A 71 -0.32 -14.99 6.03
N ARG A 72 -0.02 -15.08 7.33
CA ARG A 72 -0.35 -16.27 8.15
C ARG A 72 -1.86 -16.49 8.31
N HIS A 73 -2.66 -15.44 8.22
CA HIS A 73 -4.12 -15.52 8.28
C HIS A 73 -4.76 -15.87 6.93
N GLY A 74 -3.95 -15.93 5.87
CA GLY A 74 -4.36 -16.34 4.53
C GLY A 74 -4.93 -15.20 3.69
N TYR A 75 -5.06 -15.50 2.41
CA TYR A 75 -5.59 -14.55 1.43
C TYR A 75 -7.12 -14.44 1.55
N ARG A 76 -7.63 -13.23 1.66
CA ARG A 76 -9.05 -12.94 1.90
C ARG A 76 -9.90 -12.93 0.64
N GLY A 77 -9.27 -12.89 -0.54
CA GLY A 77 -9.95 -12.86 -1.83
C GLY A 77 -9.79 -11.53 -2.57
N ALA A 78 -10.52 -11.40 -3.67
CA ALA A 78 -10.58 -10.17 -4.45
C ALA A 78 -11.18 -9.02 -3.63
N GLU A 79 -10.68 -7.79 -3.81
CA GLU A 79 -11.19 -6.60 -3.11
C GLU A 79 -12.56 -6.18 -3.68
N ALA A 80 -12.70 -6.26 -4.99
CA ALA A 80 -13.93 -5.90 -5.70
C ALA A 80 -14.00 -6.65 -7.03
N TYR A 81 -15.09 -6.44 -7.75
CA TYR A 81 -15.28 -6.98 -9.09
C TYR A 81 -15.77 -5.90 -10.04
N VAL A 82 -15.13 -5.86 -11.19
CA VAL A 82 -15.53 -4.99 -12.31
C VAL A 82 -16.78 -5.55 -12.96
N ASP A 83 -17.72 -4.68 -13.30
CA ASP A 83 -18.88 -5.07 -14.09
C ASP A 83 -18.43 -5.67 -15.44
N PRO A 84 -18.95 -6.83 -15.84
CA PRO A 84 -18.61 -7.47 -17.11
C PRO A 84 -18.83 -6.57 -18.34
N ALA A 85 -19.76 -5.63 -18.28
CA ALA A 85 -19.99 -4.67 -19.36
C ALA A 85 -18.82 -3.68 -19.51
N ARG A 86 -18.24 -3.23 -18.38
CA ARG A 86 -17.05 -2.36 -18.37
C ARG A 86 -15.79 -3.12 -18.79
N MET A 87 -15.69 -4.41 -18.49
CA MET A 87 -14.57 -5.26 -18.94
C MET A 87 -14.45 -5.36 -20.47
N LYS A 88 -15.59 -5.28 -21.18
CA LYS A 88 -15.62 -5.36 -22.66
C LYS A 88 -15.21 -4.05 -23.35
N ALA A 89 -15.17 -2.97 -22.63
CA ALA A 89 -14.89 -1.64 -23.17
C ALA A 89 -13.40 -1.34 -23.37
N GLU A 90 -12.51 -2.29 -23.06
CA GLU A 90 -11.03 -2.26 -23.16
C GLU A 90 -10.33 -0.95 -22.74
N GLY A 91 -9.08 -1.04 -22.32
CA GLY A 91 -8.16 0.06 -22.08
C GLY A 91 -8.67 1.16 -21.15
N GLU A 92 -9.21 2.25 -21.69
CA GLU A 92 -9.58 3.45 -20.91
C GLU A 92 -10.57 3.16 -19.76
N ALA A 93 -11.56 2.28 -19.98
CA ALA A 93 -12.52 1.95 -18.91
C ALA A 93 -11.88 1.18 -17.75
N MET A 94 -10.86 0.35 -18.02
CA MET A 94 -10.10 -0.33 -16.97
C MET A 94 -9.16 0.63 -16.26
N ASP A 95 -8.58 1.60 -16.94
CA ASP A 95 -7.73 2.63 -16.35
C ASP A 95 -8.52 3.54 -15.40
N GLU A 96 -9.75 3.92 -15.77
CA GLU A 96 -10.65 4.67 -14.89
C GLU A 96 -10.96 3.90 -13.59
N ILE A 97 -11.22 2.59 -13.68
CA ILE A 97 -11.47 1.75 -12.50
C ILE A 97 -10.22 1.68 -11.61
N LEU A 98 -9.04 1.55 -12.19
CA LEU A 98 -7.79 1.55 -11.44
C LEU A 98 -7.51 2.91 -10.80
N ALA A 99 -7.89 4.01 -11.45
CA ALA A 99 -7.78 5.34 -10.88
C ALA A 99 -8.67 5.54 -9.64
N GLU A 100 -9.82 4.85 -9.58
CA GLU A 100 -10.69 4.82 -8.40
C GLU A 100 -10.16 3.88 -7.29
N THR A 101 -9.16 3.05 -7.60
CA THR A 101 -8.57 2.06 -6.68
C THR A 101 -7.11 2.42 -6.39
N PRO A 102 -6.83 3.29 -5.42
CA PRO A 102 -5.48 3.82 -5.20
C PRO A 102 -4.49 2.73 -4.83
N ASP A 103 -3.26 2.89 -5.29
CA ASP A 103 -2.13 2.07 -4.85
C ASP A 103 -1.75 2.40 -3.41
N TYR A 104 -1.19 1.43 -2.73
CA TYR A 104 -0.64 1.62 -1.39
C TYR A 104 0.81 1.14 -1.36
N ASP A 105 1.74 2.11 -1.41
CA ASP A 105 3.16 1.86 -1.48
C ASP A 105 3.49 0.97 -2.70
N ASP A 106 4.06 -0.22 -2.50
CA ASP A 106 4.36 -1.19 -3.55
C ASP A 106 3.23 -2.20 -3.83
N MET A 107 2.09 -2.06 -3.15
CA MET A 107 0.90 -2.88 -3.37
C MET A 107 -0.02 -2.23 -4.40
N LEU A 108 0.12 -2.64 -5.64
CA LEU A 108 -0.51 -2.02 -6.80
C LEU A 108 -1.85 -2.69 -7.11
N ALA A 109 -2.85 -1.89 -7.43
CA ALA A 109 -4.13 -2.40 -7.90
C ALA A 109 -4.01 -2.95 -9.33
N ALA A 110 -4.65 -4.08 -9.60
CA ALA A 110 -4.69 -4.67 -10.93
C ALA A 110 -6.02 -5.41 -11.16
N ILE A 111 -6.49 -5.45 -12.40
CA ILE A 111 -7.72 -6.13 -12.81
C ILE A 111 -7.36 -7.48 -13.43
N VAL A 112 -7.93 -8.56 -12.92
CA VAL A 112 -7.77 -9.88 -13.50
C VAL A 112 -8.52 -9.96 -14.83
N THR A 113 -7.80 -10.23 -15.90
CA THR A 113 -8.38 -10.41 -17.24
C THR A 113 -8.60 -11.88 -17.57
N GLU A 114 -7.73 -12.75 -17.10
CA GLU A 114 -7.81 -14.18 -17.39
C GLU A 114 -7.30 -15.02 -16.22
N VAL A 115 -7.96 -16.17 -16.01
CA VAL A 115 -7.49 -17.22 -15.09
C VAL A 115 -7.37 -18.52 -15.87
N ARG A 116 -6.17 -19.09 -15.85
CA ARG A 116 -5.88 -20.42 -16.41
C ARG A 116 -5.31 -21.33 -15.33
N ALA A 117 -5.19 -22.61 -15.63
CA ALA A 117 -4.56 -23.56 -14.72
C ALA A 117 -3.13 -23.10 -14.34
N GLY A 118 -2.93 -22.76 -13.06
CA GLY A 118 -1.64 -22.34 -12.51
C GLY A 118 -1.15 -20.93 -12.93
N ALA A 119 -2.02 -20.10 -13.53
CA ALA A 119 -1.67 -18.73 -13.91
C ALA A 119 -2.87 -17.77 -13.82
N VAL A 120 -2.60 -16.54 -13.45
CA VAL A 120 -3.54 -15.42 -13.49
C VAL A 120 -2.89 -14.32 -14.33
N THR A 121 -3.65 -13.79 -15.27
CA THR A 121 -3.26 -12.63 -16.06
C THR A 121 -4.00 -11.41 -15.53
N VAL A 122 -3.28 -10.34 -15.26
CA VAL A 122 -3.84 -9.09 -14.79
C VAL A 122 -3.48 -7.95 -15.73
N TYR A 123 -4.36 -6.96 -15.80
CA TYR A 123 -4.17 -5.72 -16.52
C TYR A 123 -3.88 -4.58 -15.54
N ARG A 124 -2.97 -3.71 -15.94
CA ARG A 124 -2.66 -2.48 -15.23
C ARG A 124 -2.12 -1.42 -16.18
N TYR A 125 -2.87 -0.33 -16.39
CA TYR A 125 -2.48 0.86 -17.19
C TYR A 125 -1.76 0.50 -18.50
N GLY A 126 -2.40 -0.31 -19.34
CA GLY A 126 -1.87 -0.76 -20.63
C GLY A 126 -0.91 -1.95 -20.56
N GLU A 127 -0.46 -2.34 -19.37
CA GLU A 127 0.40 -3.52 -19.19
C GLU A 127 -0.42 -4.78 -18.89
N THR A 128 -0.01 -5.88 -19.51
CA THR A 128 -0.54 -7.22 -19.21
C THR A 128 0.53 -8.02 -18.46
N ILE A 129 0.23 -8.40 -17.25
CA ILE A 129 1.17 -9.08 -16.34
C ILE A 129 0.64 -10.49 -16.08
N ARG A 130 1.49 -11.49 -16.34
CA ARG A 130 1.19 -12.89 -16.01
C ARG A 130 1.85 -13.29 -14.71
N ILE A 131 1.05 -13.75 -13.76
CA ILE A 131 1.48 -14.24 -12.45
C ILE A 131 1.24 -15.75 -12.39
N SER A 132 2.26 -16.53 -12.01
CA SER A 132 2.20 -17.99 -11.97
C SER A 132 3.12 -18.55 -10.90
N GLY A 133 2.97 -19.84 -10.62
CA GLY A 133 3.81 -20.57 -9.68
C GLY A 133 3.83 -19.93 -8.28
N GLU A 134 5.01 -19.58 -7.79
CA GLU A 134 5.16 -18.99 -6.45
C GLU A 134 4.42 -17.67 -6.27
N GLY A 135 4.27 -16.86 -7.33
CA GLY A 135 3.51 -15.61 -7.29
C GLY A 135 2.02 -15.78 -6.99
N LEU A 136 1.47 -16.97 -7.20
CA LEU A 136 0.09 -17.31 -6.85
C LEU A 136 -0.04 -18.03 -5.51
N ARG A 137 1.05 -18.48 -4.92
CA ARG A 137 1.04 -19.39 -3.76
C ARG A 137 0.19 -18.86 -2.60
N PHE A 138 0.28 -17.57 -2.33
CA PHE A 138 -0.50 -16.93 -1.26
C PHE A 138 -2.00 -16.98 -1.54
N ALA A 139 -2.41 -16.78 -2.79
CA ALA A 139 -3.81 -16.69 -3.21
C ALA A 139 -4.36 -17.99 -3.85
N ASP A 140 -3.57 -19.06 -3.95
CA ASP A 140 -3.92 -20.28 -4.71
C ASP A 140 -5.30 -20.84 -4.38
N ARG A 141 -5.69 -20.81 -3.11
CA ARG A 141 -6.99 -21.31 -2.64
C ARG A 141 -8.20 -20.49 -3.11
N MET A 142 -7.96 -19.30 -3.65
CA MET A 142 -9.00 -18.38 -4.14
C MET A 142 -8.98 -18.22 -5.66
N VAL A 143 -8.07 -18.92 -6.36
CA VAL A 143 -7.95 -18.82 -7.83
C VAL A 143 -8.98 -19.70 -8.52
N GLY A 144 -9.72 -19.11 -9.46
CA GLY A 144 -10.76 -19.82 -10.24
C GLY A 144 -11.92 -20.30 -9.36
N ASP A 145 -12.28 -21.55 -9.47
CA ASP A 145 -13.43 -22.13 -8.74
C ASP A 145 -13.10 -22.65 -7.33
N LYS A 146 -11.87 -22.49 -6.87
CA LYS A 146 -11.43 -22.99 -5.57
C LYS A 146 -12.02 -22.20 -4.39
N GLY A 147 -12.25 -20.90 -4.55
CA GLY A 147 -12.75 -20.03 -3.49
C GLY A 147 -14.26 -19.78 -3.52
N PRO A 148 -14.82 -19.16 -2.46
CA PRO A 148 -16.20 -18.70 -2.45
C PRO A 148 -16.50 -17.76 -3.61
N PRO A 149 -17.70 -17.79 -4.22
CA PRO A 149 -18.02 -17.00 -5.42
C PRO A 149 -17.77 -15.49 -5.30
N ASN A 150 -17.93 -14.93 -4.11
CA ASN A 150 -17.77 -13.51 -3.80
C ASN A 150 -16.35 -13.13 -3.38
N LYS A 151 -15.39 -14.07 -3.35
CA LYS A 151 -13.99 -13.83 -2.94
C LYS A 151 -12.98 -14.39 -3.94
N ARG A 152 -13.41 -15.22 -4.88
CA ARG A 152 -12.51 -15.91 -5.80
C ARG A 152 -11.83 -14.95 -6.79
N ILE A 153 -10.61 -15.26 -7.16
CA ILE A 153 -9.90 -14.60 -8.25
C ILE A 153 -10.41 -15.17 -9.56
N ARG A 154 -11.14 -14.35 -10.31
CA ARG A 154 -11.69 -14.65 -11.63
C ARG A 154 -11.59 -13.42 -12.52
N ALA A 155 -11.87 -13.53 -13.80
CA ALA A 155 -11.92 -12.37 -14.68
C ALA A 155 -12.85 -11.28 -14.10
N GLY A 156 -12.37 -10.03 -14.12
CA GLY A 156 -13.00 -8.87 -13.50
C GLY A 156 -12.68 -8.67 -12.02
N ALA A 157 -11.96 -9.58 -11.36
CA ALA A 157 -11.54 -9.37 -9.98
C ALA A 157 -10.48 -8.25 -9.87
N ILE A 158 -10.63 -7.37 -8.90
CA ILE A 158 -9.60 -6.40 -8.52
C ILE A 158 -8.75 -7.05 -7.42
N VAL A 159 -7.45 -7.12 -7.65
CA VAL A 159 -6.47 -7.73 -6.76
C VAL A 159 -5.29 -6.79 -6.53
N ARG A 160 -4.53 -7.04 -5.48
CA ARG A 160 -3.23 -6.37 -5.26
C ARG A 160 -2.10 -7.25 -5.77
N ILE A 161 -1.16 -6.60 -6.44
CA ILE A 161 0.08 -7.22 -6.89
C ILE A 161 1.27 -6.44 -6.36
N THR A 162 2.37 -7.12 -6.11
CA THR A 162 3.64 -6.52 -5.72
C THR A 162 4.79 -7.26 -6.36
N ARG A 163 5.99 -6.71 -6.32
CA ARG A 163 7.21 -7.44 -6.69
C ARG A 163 7.87 -8.00 -5.44
N ASN A 164 8.14 -9.30 -5.46
CA ASN A 164 8.92 -9.93 -4.40
C ASN A 164 10.41 -9.56 -4.51
N ASP A 165 11.22 -10.00 -3.55
CA ASP A 165 12.67 -9.72 -3.48
C ASP A 165 13.44 -10.15 -4.74
N ASN A 166 12.92 -11.10 -5.50
CA ASN A 166 13.48 -11.57 -6.77
C ASN A 166 12.97 -10.77 -7.99
N GLY A 167 12.22 -9.70 -7.77
CA GLY A 167 11.62 -8.85 -8.80
C GLY A 167 10.46 -9.48 -9.56
N ARG A 168 9.95 -10.65 -9.12
CA ARG A 168 8.81 -11.33 -9.74
C ARG A 168 7.50 -10.83 -9.18
N TRP A 169 6.50 -10.75 -10.04
CA TRP A 169 5.16 -10.39 -9.62
C TRP A 169 4.49 -11.49 -8.80
N GLU A 170 3.86 -11.10 -7.72
CA GLU A 170 3.03 -11.95 -6.86
C GLU A 170 1.73 -11.26 -6.48
N ILE A 171 0.70 -12.07 -6.17
CA ILE A 171 -0.54 -11.55 -5.59
C ILE A 171 -0.31 -11.30 -4.10
N THR A 172 -0.75 -10.15 -3.66
CA THR A 172 -0.74 -9.71 -2.26
C THR A 172 -2.11 -9.21 -1.85
N GLN A 173 -2.24 -8.65 -0.66
CA GLN A 173 -3.45 -7.98 -0.18
C GLN A 173 -3.09 -6.85 0.77
N LEU A 174 -3.98 -5.88 0.92
CA LEU A 174 -3.84 -4.86 1.96
C LEU A 174 -4.03 -5.51 3.33
N PRO A 175 -3.15 -5.29 4.31
CA PRO A 175 -3.35 -5.82 5.65
C PRO A 175 -4.56 -5.15 6.32
N GLU A 176 -5.31 -5.92 7.11
CA GLU A 176 -6.42 -5.43 7.93
C GLU A 176 -5.98 -5.04 9.36
N VAL A 177 -4.68 -5.15 9.64
CA VAL A 177 -4.09 -4.83 10.94
C VAL A 177 -3.22 -3.61 10.83
N GLU A 178 -3.25 -2.79 11.86
CA GLU A 178 -2.36 -1.66 12.05
C GLU A 178 -1.32 -2.00 13.12
N GLY A 179 -0.17 -1.37 13.04
CA GLY A 179 0.89 -1.54 14.01
C GLY A 179 1.65 -0.24 14.22
N ALA A 180 2.25 -0.11 15.39
CA ALA A 180 3.15 0.99 15.72
C ALA A 180 4.43 0.44 16.37
N LEU A 181 5.55 1.07 16.08
CA LEU A 181 6.83 0.82 16.73
C LEU A 181 7.24 2.08 17.48
N ALA A 182 7.36 1.95 18.80
CA ALA A 182 7.90 3.00 19.67
C ALA A 182 9.17 2.49 20.35
N SER A 183 10.22 3.32 20.37
CA SER A 183 11.52 3.03 21.03
C SER A 183 11.97 4.22 21.87
#